data_bfc697097c5a9383395f0ad7e12de103
#
_entry.id   bfc697097c5a9383395f0ad7e12de103
#
_cell.length_a   1.000
_cell.length_b   1.000
_cell.length_c   1.000
_cell.angle_alpha   90.00
_cell.angle_beta   90.00
_cell.angle_gamma   90.00
#
_symmetry.space_group_name_H-M   'P 1'
#
loop_
_entity.id
_entity.type
_entity.pdbx_description
1 polymer ?
#
loop_
_entity_poly.entity_id
_entity_poly.type
_entity_poly.pdbx_seq_one_letter_code
_entity_poly.pdbx_strand_id
1 'polypeptide(L)'
;MSHAVANPIEPAKSLQPAHAPAPVGKAAFWTGRVISTLPALFLLFDAAMKLVKPGFVVEATGDLGFPESVIVPLGIVLAGCTILYLIPRTAALGAILLTGYLGGAIAAHVRHEDGWFPIVFCVVFGALLWSGLLLRDARLRTVLPGNRQGRSIVEVR
;
A
#
# COMPACT_ATOMS: atom_id res chain seq x y z
N MET A 1 -39.35 -27.03 56.72
CA MET A 1 -37.95 -27.42 56.37
C MET A 1 -37.80 -27.32 54.87
N SER A 2 -37.31 -26.22 54.41
CA SER A 2 -37.12 -25.93 52.97
C SER A 2 -35.63 -25.96 52.68
N HIS A 3 -35.19 -26.97 51.95
CA HIS A 3 -33.81 -27.08 51.49
C HIS A 3 -33.62 -26.18 50.26
N ALA A 4 -32.91 -25.06 50.44
CA ALA A 4 -32.41 -24.26 49.33
C ALA A 4 -31.30 -25.05 48.63
N VAL A 5 -31.59 -25.49 47.39
CA VAL A 5 -30.60 -26.09 46.49
C VAL A 5 -29.71 -24.95 45.97
N ALA A 6 -28.45 -24.96 46.43
CA ALA A 6 -27.43 -24.07 45.92
C ALA A 6 -27.13 -24.45 44.46
N ASN A 7 -27.38 -23.50 43.55
CA ASN A 7 -27.02 -23.62 42.13
C ASN A 7 -25.49 -23.62 42.00
N PRO A 8 -24.83 -24.60 41.39
CA PRO A 8 -23.37 -24.58 41.20
C PRO A 8 -23.02 -23.40 40.29
N ILE A 9 -22.12 -22.54 40.78
CA ILE A 9 -21.54 -21.45 40.05
C ILE A 9 -20.83 -22.02 38.83
N GLU A 10 -21.41 -21.82 37.62
CA GLU A 10 -20.72 -22.14 36.38
C GLU A 10 -19.34 -21.42 36.36
N PRO A 11 -18.25 -22.13 36.07
CA PRO A 11 -16.94 -21.49 35.97
C PRO A 11 -17.03 -20.44 34.84
N ALA A 12 -16.66 -19.21 35.20
CA ALA A 12 -16.64 -18.06 34.27
C ALA A 12 -15.97 -18.49 32.97
N LYS A 13 -16.78 -18.47 31.91
CA LYS A 13 -16.35 -18.69 30.51
C LYS A 13 -15.11 -17.84 30.27
N SER A 14 -13.95 -18.49 30.25
CA SER A 14 -12.67 -17.82 30.05
C SER A 14 -12.79 -16.91 28.84
N LEU A 15 -12.60 -15.60 29.05
CA LEU A 15 -12.51 -14.59 27.98
C LEU A 15 -11.40 -15.07 27.03
N GLN A 16 -11.77 -15.72 25.95
CA GLN A 16 -10.83 -16.05 24.89
C GLN A 16 -10.20 -14.76 24.42
N PRO A 17 -8.86 -14.65 24.47
CA PRO A 17 -8.18 -13.45 23.99
C PRO A 17 -8.60 -13.20 22.53
N ALA A 18 -8.99 -11.96 22.26
CA ALA A 18 -9.37 -11.50 20.92
C ALA A 18 -8.42 -12.07 19.87
N HIS A 19 -8.97 -12.75 18.87
CA HIS A 19 -8.24 -13.43 17.81
C HIS A 19 -7.08 -12.56 17.31
N ALA A 20 -5.87 -12.97 17.65
CA ALA A 20 -4.68 -12.47 16.99
C ALA A 20 -4.81 -12.75 15.48
N PRO A 21 -4.54 -11.80 14.59
CA PRO A 21 -4.63 -12.01 13.15
C PRO A 21 -3.78 -13.21 12.76
N ALA A 22 -4.36 -14.13 11.98
CA ALA A 22 -3.67 -15.34 11.54
C ALA A 22 -2.33 -14.97 10.87
N PRO A 23 -1.23 -15.69 11.18
CA PRO A 23 0.07 -15.40 10.61
C PRO A 23 0.00 -15.53 9.08
N VAL A 24 0.56 -14.53 8.39
CA VAL A 24 0.66 -14.56 6.92
C VAL A 24 1.52 -15.75 6.53
N GLY A 25 0.99 -16.64 5.68
CA GLY A 25 1.76 -17.79 5.20
C GLY A 25 3.07 -17.36 4.54
N LYS A 26 4.16 -18.10 4.76
CA LYS A 26 5.50 -17.79 4.22
C LYS A 26 5.48 -17.49 2.72
N ALA A 27 4.69 -18.25 1.95
CA ALA A 27 4.52 -18.04 0.52
C ALA A 27 3.90 -16.67 0.20
N ALA A 28 2.81 -16.28 0.86
CA ALA A 28 2.15 -14.99 0.66
C ALA A 28 3.05 -13.81 1.05
N PHE A 29 3.86 -13.97 2.09
CA PHE A 29 4.85 -12.96 2.50
C PHE A 29 5.93 -12.76 1.43
N TRP A 30 6.51 -13.84 0.89
CA TRP A 30 7.54 -13.77 -0.15
C TRP A 30 6.97 -13.24 -1.48
N THR A 31 5.79 -13.72 -1.89
CA THR A 31 5.09 -13.22 -3.09
C THR A 31 4.80 -11.73 -2.97
N GLY A 32 4.27 -11.28 -1.84
CA GLY A 32 4.03 -9.86 -1.59
C GLY A 32 5.30 -9.02 -1.63
N ARG A 33 6.41 -9.58 -1.15
CA ARG A 33 7.72 -8.91 -1.18
C ARG A 33 8.25 -8.76 -2.60
N VAL A 34 8.17 -9.80 -3.43
CA VAL A 34 8.59 -9.75 -4.84
C VAL A 34 7.72 -8.77 -5.64
N ILE A 35 6.39 -8.87 -5.52
CA ILE A 35 5.43 -8.02 -6.22
C ILE A 35 5.62 -6.53 -5.85
N SER A 36 6.00 -6.21 -4.60
CA SER A 36 6.24 -4.84 -4.19
C SER A 36 7.64 -4.33 -4.52
N THR A 37 8.64 -5.21 -4.55
CA THR A 37 10.05 -4.81 -4.77
C THR A 37 10.32 -4.44 -6.21
N LEU A 38 9.76 -5.19 -7.18
CA LEU A 38 9.96 -4.92 -8.61
C LEU A 38 9.51 -3.51 -9.02
N PRO A 39 8.25 -3.08 -8.78
CA PRO A 39 7.85 -1.72 -9.09
C PRO A 39 8.60 -0.67 -8.28
N ALA A 40 8.96 -0.95 -7.01
CA ALA A 40 9.73 -0.02 -6.21
C ALA A 40 11.15 0.19 -6.77
N LEU A 41 11.82 -0.86 -7.23
CA LEU A 41 13.13 -0.75 -7.90
C LEU A 41 13.03 0.04 -9.20
N PHE A 42 11.97 -0.18 -9.98
CA PHE A 42 11.74 0.60 -11.20
C PHE A 42 11.54 2.08 -10.88
N LEU A 43 10.73 2.43 -9.89
CA LEU A 43 10.52 3.81 -9.46
C LEU A 43 11.81 4.45 -8.91
N LEU A 44 12.65 3.67 -8.23
CA LEU A 44 13.95 4.14 -7.77
C LEU A 44 14.90 4.40 -8.93
N PHE A 45 14.88 3.54 -9.96
CA PHE A 45 15.62 3.75 -11.19
C PHE A 45 15.14 5.00 -11.93
N ASP A 46 13.83 5.20 -12.07
CA ASP A 46 13.25 6.41 -12.66
C ASP A 46 13.65 7.67 -11.87
N ALA A 47 13.64 7.62 -10.54
CA ALA A 47 14.13 8.70 -9.70
C ALA A 47 15.62 9.01 -9.97
N ALA A 48 16.46 7.97 -10.07
CA ALA A 48 17.89 8.14 -10.38
C ALA A 48 18.09 8.78 -11.76
N MET A 49 17.31 8.37 -12.77
CA MET A 49 17.35 8.99 -14.09
C MET A 49 17.01 10.50 -14.04
N LYS A 50 16.02 10.89 -13.24
CA LYS A 50 15.66 12.30 -13.03
C LYS A 50 16.77 13.10 -12.32
N LEU A 51 17.55 12.47 -11.44
CA LEU A 51 18.69 13.11 -10.76
C LEU A 51 19.89 13.30 -11.69
N VAL A 52 20.16 12.31 -12.55
CA VAL A 52 21.27 12.38 -13.54
C VAL A 52 20.93 13.28 -14.72
N LYS A 53 19.64 13.45 -15.03
CA LYS A 53 19.14 14.31 -16.13
C LYS A 53 19.73 13.97 -17.49
N PRO A 54 19.70 12.74 -17.99
CA PRO A 54 20.10 12.45 -19.36
C PRO A 54 19.15 13.15 -20.34
N GLY A 55 19.64 13.49 -21.55
CA GLY A 55 18.91 14.29 -22.51
C GLY A 55 17.48 13.81 -22.80
N PHE A 56 17.28 12.50 -22.90
CA PHE A 56 15.94 11.94 -23.15
C PHE A 56 14.93 12.17 -22.00
N VAL A 57 15.42 12.28 -20.73
CA VAL A 57 14.55 12.63 -19.59
C VAL A 57 14.16 14.09 -19.62
N VAL A 58 15.09 14.96 -20.04
CA VAL A 58 14.83 16.40 -20.21
C VAL A 58 13.80 16.60 -21.29
N GLU A 59 13.97 15.96 -22.45
CA GLU A 59 13.06 16.00 -23.58
C GLU A 59 11.67 15.51 -23.20
N ALA A 60 11.55 14.27 -22.67
CA ALA A 60 10.26 13.70 -22.27
C ALA A 60 9.54 14.50 -21.18
N THR A 61 10.29 15.17 -20.28
CA THR A 61 9.68 16.01 -19.24
C THR A 61 9.26 17.37 -19.83
N GLY A 62 10.06 17.89 -20.75
CA GLY A 62 9.74 19.10 -21.50
C GLY A 62 8.48 18.96 -22.36
N ASP A 63 8.32 17.82 -23.02
CA ASP A 63 7.12 17.47 -23.80
C ASP A 63 5.86 17.50 -22.94
N LEU A 64 5.93 17.07 -21.68
CA LEU A 64 4.83 17.20 -20.73
C LEU A 64 4.56 18.64 -20.25
N GLY A 65 5.33 19.62 -20.76
CA GLY A 65 5.19 21.04 -20.43
C GLY A 65 5.83 21.44 -19.10
N PHE A 66 6.72 20.61 -18.53
CA PHE A 66 7.45 20.96 -17.33
C PHE A 66 8.80 21.60 -17.65
N PRO A 67 9.19 22.68 -16.94
CA PRO A 67 10.52 23.26 -17.10
C PRO A 67 11.59 22.30 -16.55
N GLU A 68 12.78 22.35 -17.13
CA GLU A 68 13.91 21.50 -16.74
C GLU A 68 14.26 21.60 -15.24
N SER A 69 14.01 22.75 -14.62
CA SER A 69 14.28 23.01 -13.20
C SER A 69 13.51 22.11 -12.24
N VAL A 70 12.36 21.53 -12.64
CA VAL A 70 11.56 20.68 -11.78
C VAL A 70 11.95 19.20 -11.84
N ILE A 71 12.79 18.77 -12.79
CA ILE A 71 13.17 17.37 -12.98
C ILE A 71 13.85 16.82 -11.72
N VAL A 72 14.85 17.52 -11.20
CA VAL A 72 15.58 17.09 -9.99
C VAL A 72 14.69 17.09 -8.75
N PRO A 73 13.90 18.13 -8.45
CA PRO A 73 12.91 18.06 -7.38
C PRO A 73 11.94 16.87 -7.48
N LEU A 74 11.42 16.59 -8.68
CA LEU A 74 10.55 15.42 -8.90
C LEU A 74 11.29 14.09 -8.63
N GLY A 75 12.55 13.99 -9.05
CA GLY A 75 13.41 12.84 -8.76
C GLY A 75 13.64 12.64 -7.25
N ILE A 76 13.91 13.72 -6.51
CA ILE A 76 14.12 13.69 -5.05
C ILE A 76 12.83 13.23 -4.34
N VAL A 77 11.69 13.80 -4.70
CA VAL A 77 10.39 13.42 -4.13
C VAL A 77 10.09 11.93 -4.40
N LEU A 78 10.27 11.49 -5.64
CA LEU A 78 10.05 10.09 -6.02
C LEU A 78 10.97 9.14 -5.25
N ALA A 79 12.27 9.47 -5.15
CA ALA A 79 13.23 8.70 -4.38
C ALA A 79 12.83 8.61 -2.90
N GLY A 80 12.50 9.75 -2.28
CA GLY A 80 12.08 9.81 -0.88
C GLY A 80 10.82 8.97 -0.60
N CYS A 81 9.79 9.10 -1.44
CA CYS A 81 8.57 8.29 -1.34
C CYS A 81 8.85 6.79 -1.49
N THR A 82 9.71 6.42 -2.43
CA THR A 82 10.08 5.03 -2.69
C THR A 82 10.90 4.43 -1.55
N ILE A 83 11.84 5.19 -0.98
CA ILE A 83 12.62 4.78 0.19
C ILE A 83 11.69 4.56 1.39
N LEU A 84 10.76 5.48 1.67
CA LEU A 84 9.76 5.33 2.73
C LEU A 84 8.90 4.07 2.53
N TYR A 85 8.55 3.75 1.29
CA TYR A 85 7.81 2.54 0.95
C TYR A 85 8.60 1.25 1.20
N LEU A 86 9.90 1.26 0.97
CA LEU A 86 10.77 0.09 1.19
C LEU A 86 10.99 -0.20 2.68
N ILE A 87 10.93 0.81 3.55
CA ILE A 87 11.07 0.64 5.00
C ILE A 87 9.76 0.09 5.59
N PRO A 88 9.75 -1.09 6.24
CA PRO A 88 8.50 -1.74 6.69
C PRO A 88 7.66 -0.89 7.65
N ARG A 89 8.29 -0.03 8.46
CA ARG A 89 7.58 0.83 9.43
C ARG A 89 6.84 2.00 8.79
N THR A 90 7.33 2.49 7.66
CA THR A 90 6.79 3.66 6.94
C THR A 90 6.16 3.29 5.60
N ALA A 91 6.09 1.99 5.29
CA ALA A 91 5.65 1.50 3.99
C ALA A 91 4.24 1.97 3.59
N ALA A 92 3.31 2.04 4.55
CA ALA A 92 1.96 2.56 4.30
C ALA A 92 1.99 4.06 3.92
N LEU A 93 2.79 4.86 4.64
CA LEU A 93 2.99 6.27 4.32
C LEU A 93 3.64 6.42 2.93
N GLY A 94 4.68 5.64 2.65
CA GLY A 94 5.32 5.59 1.33
C GLY A 94 4.32 5.25 0.21
N ALA A 95 3.44 4.27 0.41
CA ALA A 95 2.41 3.91 -0.56
C ALA A 95 1.42 5.05 -0.83
N ILE A 96 0.99 5.77 0.21
CA ILE A 96 0.10 6.93 0.06
C ILE A 96 0.80 8.03 -0.74
N LEU A 97 2.04 8.37 -0.40
CA LEU A 97 2.81 9.39 -1.09
C LEU A 97 3.08 9.02 -2.56
N LEU A 98 3.43 7.75 -2.83
CA LEU A 98 3.59 7.24 -4.20
C LEU A 98 2.28 7.27 -4.98
N THR A 99 1.14 7.02 -4.35
CA THR A 99 -0.17 7.17 -5.00
C THR A 99 -0.41 8.62 -5.41
N GLY A 100 -0.08 9.58 -4.55
CA GLY A 100 -0.13 11.01 -4.90
C GLY A 100 0.79 11.37 -6.06
N TYR A 101 2.04 10.87 -6.04
CA TYR A 101 3.00 11.10 -7.12
C TYR A 101 2.54 10.52 -8.46
N LEU A 102 2.08 9.26 -8.48
CA LEU A 102 1.55 8.60 -9.67
C LEU A 102 0.27 9.29 -10.18
N GLY A 103 -0.58 9.77 -9.27
CA GLY A 103 -1.75 10.58 -9.61
C GLY A 103 -1.37 11.90 -10.29
N GLY A 104 -0.32 12.56 -9.80
CA GLY A 104 0.24 13.74 -10.46
C GLY A 104 0.81 13.44 -11.85
N ALA A 105 1.49 12.31 -12.02
CA ALA A 105 1.98 11.85 -13.33
C ALA A 105 0.81 11.57 -14.29
N ILE A 106 -0.25 10.90 -13.83
CA ILE A 106 -1.47 10.67 -14.63
C ILE A 106 -2.05 12.02 -15.10
N ALA A 107 -2.19 12.99 -14.20
CA ALA A 107 -2.73 14.30 -14.55
C ALA A 107 -1.88 15.02 -15.59
N ALA A 108 -0.55 14.89 -15.53
CA ALA A 108 0.35 15.45 -16.53
C ALA A 108 0.16 14.82 -17.92
N HIS A 109 0.10 13.48 -17.99
CA HIS A 109 -0.13 12.75 -19.24
C HIS A 109 -1.52 13.00 -19.83
N VAL A 110 -2.56 13.10 -18.99
CA VAL A 110 -3.91 13.47 -19.45
C VAL A 110 -3.92 14.87 -20.05
N ARG A 111 -3.23 15.82 -19.42
CA ARG A 111 -3.15 17.22 -19.93
C ARG A 111 -2.41 17.32 -21.27
N HIS A 112 -1.41 16.46 -21.47
CA HIS A 112 -0.59 16.45 -22.68
C HIS A 112 -1.18 15.58 -23.80
N GLU A 113 -2.26 14.85 -23.53
CA GLU A 113 -2.90 13.93 -24.48
C GLU A 113 -1.98 12.82 -25.00
N ASP A 114 -1.06 12.33 -24.16
CA ASP A 114 -0.06 11.28 -24.50
C ASP A 114 -0.67 9.89 -24.78
N GLY A 115 -1.99 9.81 -24.87
CA GLY A 115 -2.69 8.55 -25.02
C GLY A 115 -2.88 7.81 -23.68
N TRP A 116 -3.42 6.60 -23.78
CA TRP A 116 -3.83 5.83 -22.60
C TRP A 116 -2.69 5.01 -21.95
N PHE A 117 -1.61 4.73 -22.69
CA PHE A 117 -0.54 3.84 -22.22
C PHE A 117 0.16 4.34 -20.92
N PRO A 118 0.64 5.59 -20.83
CA PRO A 118 1.26 6.08 -19.61
C PRO A 118 0.31 6.10 -18.41
N ILE A 119 -0.97 6.37 -18.66
CA ILE A 119 -2.02 6.39 -17.63
C ILE A 119 -2.21 4.99 -17.03
N VAL A 120 -2.40 3.98 -17.89
CA VAL A 120 -2.55 2.58 -17.46
C VAL A 120 -1.31 2.09 -16.75
N PHE A 121 -0.12 2.47 -17.21
CA PHE A 121 1.14 2.14 -16.58
C PHE A 121 1.19 2.64 -15.13
N CYS A 122 0.86 3.92 -14.89
CA CYS A 122 0.81 4.49 -13.54
C CYS A 122 -0.21 3.77 -12.63
N VAL A 123 -1.40 3.45 -13.17
CA VAL A 123 -2.45 2.72 -12.43
C VAL A 123 -1.99 1.32 -12.06
N VAL A 124 -1.38 0.59 -12.99
CA VAL A 124 -0.85 -0.77 -12.74
C VAL A 124 0.25 -0.73 -11.69
N PHE A 125 1.17 0.23 -11.75
CA PHE A 125 2.20 0.40 -10.73
C PHE A 125 1.61 0.69 -9.35
N GLY A 126 0.64 1.58 -9.27
CA GLY A 126 -0.08 1.84 -8.02
C GLY A 126 -0.76 0.59 -7.46
N ALA A 127 -1.44 -0.18 -8.32
CA ALA A 127 -2.08 -1.44 -7.93
C ALA A 127 -1.07 -2.49 -7.44
N LEU A 128 0.08 -2.63 -8.09
CA LEU A 128 1.16 -3.55 -7.67
C LEU A 128 1.75 -3.14 -6.32
N LEU A 129 2.01 -1.84 -6.09
CA LEU A 129 2.52 -1.34 -4.82
C LEU A 129 1.54 -1.64 -3.67
N TRP A 130 0.24 -1.36 -3.84
CA TRP A 130 -0.76 -1.65 -2.83
C TRP A 130 -0.99 -3.14 -2.61
N SER A 131 -1.06 -3.92 -3.69
CA SER A 131 -1.21 -5.39 -3.61
C SER A 131 -0.05 -6.02 -2.85
N GLY A 132 1.18 -5.63 -3.18
CA GLY A 132 2.37 -6.13 -2.49
C GLY A 132 2.41 -5.73 -1.01
N LEU A 133 1.99 -4.50 -0.68
CA LEU A 133 1.90 -4.03 0.70
C LEU A 133 0.85 -4.81 1.50
N LEU A 134 -0.35 -5.01 0.95
CA LEU A 134 -1.43 -5.77 1.58
C LEU A 134 -1.06 -7.26 1.76
N LEU A 135 -0.29 -7.83 0.86
CA LEU A 135 0.16 -9.22 0.98
C LEU A 135 1.19 -9.41 2.10
N ARG A 136 2.06 -8.43 2.34
CA ARG A 136 3.14 -8.52 3.34
C ARG A 136 2.75 -7.99 4.72
N ASP A 137 1.71 -7.15 4.85
CA ASP A 137 1.32 -6.54 6.12
C ASP A 137 -0.09 -6.97 6.56
N ALA A 138 -0.13 -7.91 7.54
CA ALA A 138 -1.38 -8.41 8.10
C ALA A 138 -2.19 -7.31 8.82
N ARG A 139 -1.54 -6.27 9.35
CA ARG A 139 -2.21 -5.20 10.09
C ARG A 139 -3.10 -4.37 9.17
N LEU A 140 -2.64 -4.11 7.94
CA LEU A 140 -3.42 -3.36 6.94
C LEU A 140 -4.65 -4.14 6.48
N ARG A 141 -4.60 -5.47 6.46
CA ARG A 141 -5.76 -6.32 6.11
C ARG A 141 -6.88 -6.22 7.13
N THR A 142 -6.59 -5.96 8.40
CA THR A 142 -7.62 -5.83 9.44
C THR A 142 -8.34 -4.47 9.41
N VAL A 143 -7.72 -3.45 8.82
CA VAL A 143 -8.29 -2.11 8.68
C VAL A 143 -9.23 -2.01 7.47
N LEU A 144 -9.08 -2.91 6.49
CA LEU A 144 -9.95 -2.93 5.30
C LEU A 144 -11.35 -3.46 5.65
N PRO A 145 -12.45 -2.76 5.28
CA PRO A 145 -13.82 -3.07 5.70
C PRO A 145 -14.39 -4.39 5.16
N GLY A 146 -13.64 -5.15 4.36
CA GLY A 146 -14.08 -6.42 3.76
C GLY A 146 -14.07 -7.64 4.69
N ASN A 147 -13.47 -7.57 5.90
CA ASN A 147 -13.31 -8.74 6.78
C ASN A 147 -14.25 -8.71 8.00
N ARG A 148 -15.40 -8.04 7.90
CA ARG A 148 -16.45 -8.07 8.95
C ARG A 148 -17.38 -9.29 8.88
N GLN A 149 -16.99 -10.39 8.25
CA GLN A 149 -17.71 -11.66 8.35
C GLN A 149 -17.32 -12.36 9.65
N GLY A 150 -18.10 -12.14 10.70
CA GLY A 150 -17.96 -12.87 11.97
C GLY A 150 -18.57 -12.19 13.20
N ARG A 151 -19.24 -11.06 13.08
CA ARG A 151 -20.12 -10.60 14.15
C ARG A 151 -21.54 -11.13 13.93
N SER A 152 -21.73 -12.42 14.16
CA SER A 152 -23.05 -12.97 14.47
C SER A 152 -23.60 -12.20 15.67
N ILE A 153 -24.68 -11.50 15.42
CA ILE A 153 -25.57 -10.90 16.41
C ILE A 153 -25.98 -12.05 17.33
N VAL A 154 -25.43 -12.09 18.54
CA VAL A 154 -26.03 -12.91 19.62
C VAL A 154 -27.31 -12.20 19.95
N GLU A 155 -28.38 -12.68 19.36
CA GLU A 155 -29.75 -12.31 19.66
C GLU A 155 -30.00 -12.66 21.13
N VAL A 156 -30.07 -11.65 21.96
CA VAL A 156 -30.53 -11.78 23.35
C VAL A 156 -32.04 -12.00 23.28
N ARG A 157 -32.46 -13.21 23.61
CA ARG A 157 -33.84 -13.57 23.87
C ARG A 157 -33.98 -13.88 25.35
#